data_8153c0606f569241c9896eae9a57227b
#
_entry.id   8153c0606f569241c9896eae9a57227b
#
_cell.length_a   1.000
_cell.length_b   1.000
_cell.length_c   1.000
_cell.angle_alpha   90.00
_cell.angle_beta   90.00
_cell.angle_gamma   90.00
#
_symmetry.space_group_name_H-M   'P 1'
#
loop_
_entity.id
_entity.type
_entity.pdbx_description
1 polymer ?
#
loop_
_entity_poly.entity_id
_entity_poly.type
_entity_poly.pdbx_seq_one_letter_code
_entity_poly.pdbx_strand_id
1 'polypeptide(L)'
;IYQETGDLVFAYELCTSIYDFEKSLILGWYATHKDCFGIERVKVKFPELYAYLQPITTIGQIDKKWCIDYLQLYKESKLDDILGEQLLEILSKYNKNAESFYKWYYSIDNIHDTLNKYCNGADSRPDIIYWIDGLGAEFLPLINTLVESSKYGYEVVVSDITRTNIPSNTHLNEFPVDGKTIVKLGELDKIAHESHYQR
;
A
#
# COMPACT_ATOMS: atom_id res chain seq x y z
N ILE A 1 18.76 18.89 -16.57
CA ILE A 1 19.35 19.72 -15.49
C ILE A 1 20.22 18.85 -14.60
N TYR A 2 19.69 17.82 -13.93
CA TYR A 2 20.52 16.94 -13.07
C TYR A 2 21.69 16.29 -13.86
N GLN A 3 21.40 15.77 -15.05
CA GLN A 3 22.44 15.19 -15.93
C GLN A 3 23.52 16.21 -16.38
N GLU A 4 23.17 17.48 -16.40
CA GLU A 4 24.07 18.54 -16.83
C GLU A 4 24.85 19.16 -15.66
N THR A 5 24.21 19.30 -14.50
CA THR A 5 24.79 19.99 -13.34
C THR A 5 25.39 19.04 -12.31
N GLY A 6 24.92 17.81 -12.26
CA GLY A 6 25.23 16.85 -11.17
C GLY A 6 24.60 17.23 -9.82
N ASP A 7 23.85 18.34 -9.75
CA ASP A 7 23.25 18.83 -8.52
C ASP A 7 21.81 18.33 -8.37
N LEU A 8 21.68 17.26 -7.58
CA LEU A 8 20.41 16.61 -7.31
C LEU A 8 19.46 17.50 -6.49
N VAL A 9 20.00 18.27 -5.55
CA VAL A 9 19.19 19.14 -4.70
C VAL A 9 18.58 20.26 -5.52
N PHE A 10 19.37 20.88 -6.37
CA PHE A 10 18.91 21.91 -7.27
C PHE A 10 17.86 21.37 -8.26
N ALA A 11 18.10 20.19 -8.84
CA ALA A 11 17.14 19.57 -9.74
C ALA A 11 15.81 19.26 -9.03
N TYR A 12 15.84 18.80 -7.78
CA TYR A 12 14.64 18.59 -6.96
C TYR A 12 13.90 19.89 -6.66
N GLU A 13 14.59 20.98 -6.36
CA GLU A 13 13.96 22.27 -6.09
C GLU A 13 13.20 22.83 -7.31
N LEU A 14 13.58 22.44 -8.52
CA LEU A 14 12.88 22.79 -9.75
C LEU A 14 11.65 21.90 -10.03
N CYS A 15 11.52 20.75 -9.39
CA CYS A 15 10.35 19.90 -9.54
C CYS A 15 9.10 20.57 -8.97
N THR A 16 7.98 20.37 -9.66
CA THR A 16 6.65 20.76 -9.21
C THR A 16 5.88 19.52 -8.75
N SER A 17 4.80 19.67 -8.01
CA SER A 17 3.93 18.53 -7.68
C SER A 17 2.87 18.22 -8.74
N ILE A 18 2.98 18.83 -9.92
CA ILE A 18 1.93 18.85 -10.94
C ILE A 18 2.02 17.61 -11.84
N TYR A 19 3.23 17.15 -12.16
CA TYR A 19 3.43 16.12 -13.16
C TYR A 19 3.82 14.77 -12.56
N ASP A 20 3.17 13.70 -13.03
CA ASP A 20 3.44 12.34 -12.53
C ASP A 20 4.85 11.84 -12.86
N PHE A 21 5.43 12.28 -13.98
CA PHE A 21 6.80 11.91 -14.31
C PHE A 21 7.82 12.45 -13.29
N GLU A 22 7.55 13.60 -12.65
CA GLU A 22 8.41 14.15 -11.60
C GLU A 22 8.42 13.25 -10.36
N LYS A 23 7.27 12.66 -10.00
CA LYS A 23 7.17 11.67 -8.92
C LYS A 23 8.05 10.44 -9.21
N SER A 24 8.02 9.96 -10.44
CA SER A 24 8.87 8.83 -10.88
C SER A 24 10.36 9.17 -10.82
N LEU A 25 10.75 10.38 -11.24
CA LEU A 25 12.13 10.87 -11.13
C LEU A 25 12.59 10.93 -9.67
N ILE A 26 11.75 11.46 -8.78
CA ILE A 26 12.06 11.60 -7.35
C ILE A 26 12.20 10.23 -6.70
N LEU A 27 11.34 9.27 -7.06
CA LEU A 27 11.48 7.88 -6.61
C LEU A 27 12.82 7.27 -7.04
N GLY A 28 13.19 7.45 -8.32
CA GLY A 28 14.48 6.99 -8.83
C GLY A 28 15.67 7.65 -8.13
N TRP A 29 15.60 8.95 -7.87
CA TRP A 29 16.65 9.66 -7.12
C TRP A 29 16.73 9.21 -5.67
N TYR A 30 15.60 9.01 -5.00
CA TYR A 30 15.55 8.47 -3.66
C TYR A 30 16.18 7.08 -3.59
N ALA A 31 15.84 6.20 -4.54
CA ALA A 31 16.38 4.84 -4.60
C ALA A 31 17.91 4.83 -4.79
N THR A 32 18.44 5.68 -5.69
CA THR A 32 19.86 5.67 -6.08
C THR A 32 20.75 6.56 -5.22
N HIS A 33 20.21 7.50 -4.46
CA HIS A 33 20.95 8.50 -3.69
C HIS A 33 20.46 8.61 -2.24
N LYS A 34 20.16 7.49 -1.60
CA LYS A 34 19.65 7.42 -0.21
C LYS A 34 20.49 8.20 0.81
N ASP A 35 21.79 8.24 0.60
CA ASP A 35 22.75 8.91 1.51
C ASP A 35 22.70 10.44 1.45
N CYS A 36 22.32 11.01 0.32
CA CYS A 36 22.33 12.46 0.11
C CYS A 36 20.95 13.06 -0.16
N PHE A 37 19.97 12.26 -0.60
CA PHE A 37 18.61 12.69 -0.86
C PHE A 37 17.67 12.16 0.23
N GLY A 38 17.58 12.87 1.35
CA GLY A 38 16.77 12.46 2.49
C GLY A 38 15.26 12.50 2.23
N ILE A 39 14.54 11.51 2.74
CA ILE A 39 13.09 11.38 2.62
C ILE A 39 12.30 12.61 3.13
N GLU A 40 12.82 13.31 4.12
CA GLU A 40 12.18 14.52 4.69
C GLU A 40 12.06 15.67 3.67
N ARG A 41 12.95 15.72 2.68
CA ARG A 41 12.83 16.69 1.59
C ARG A 41 11.59 16.44 0.73
N VAL A 42 11.22 15.17 0.55
CA VAL A 42 10.07 14.78 -0.26
C VAL A 42 8.76 15.23 0.36
N LYS A 43 8.69 15.27 1.70
CA LYS A 43 7.48 15.60 2.47
C LYS A 43 6.81 16.93 2.09
N VAL A 44 7.62 17.94 1.82
CA VAL A 44 7.11 19.30 1.61
C VAL A 44 6.40 19.45 0.26
N LYS A 45 6.99 18.90 -0.80
CA LYS A 45 6.46 19.05 -2.17
C LYS A 45 5.59 17.88 -2.61
N PHE A 46 5.85 16.68 -2.08
CA PHE A 46 5.21 15.44 -2.49
C PHE A 46 4.76 14.64 -1.26
N PRO A 47 3.80 15.14 -0.49
CA PRO A 47 3.37 14.50 0.77
C PRO A 47 2.82 13.09 0.58
N GLU A 48 2.13 12.80 -0.54
CA GLU A 48 1.66 11.43 -0.82
C GLU A 48 2.83 10.48 -1.11
N LEU A 49 3.85 10.96 -1.83
CA LEU A 49 5.06 10.17 -2.08
C LEU A 49 5.84 9.92 -0.80
N TYR A 50 5.94 10.93 0.06
CA TYR A 50 6.52 10.77 1.39
C TYR A 50 5.76 9.71 2.20
N ALA A 51 4.44 9.76 2.20
CA ALA A 51 3.60 8.78 2.89
C ALA A 51 3.79 7.36 2.32
N TYR A 52 3.85 7.22 1.00
CA TYR A 52 4.16 5.94 0.35
C TYR A 52 5.51 5.38 0.78
N LEU A 53 6.53 6.22 0.91
CA LEU A 53 7.90 5.82 1.27
C LEU A 53 8.05 5.43 2.75
N GLN A 54 7.10 5.75 3.61
CA GLN A 54 7.16 5.37 5.02
C GLN A 54 7.22 3.83 5.20
N PRO A 55 7.83 3.34 6.28
CA PRO A 55 7.84 1.91 6.58
C PRO A 55 6.43 1.33 6.68
N ILE A 56 6.28 0.08 6.23
CA ILE A 56 5.04 -0.66 6.40
C ILE A 56 4.87 -1.00 7.88
N THR A 57 3.78 -0.55 8.46
CA THR A 57 3.41 -0.84 9.85
C THR A 57 1.97 -1.34 9.92
N THR A 58 1.67 -2.16 10.91
CA THR A 58 0.31 -2.61 11.19
C THR A 58 -0.16 -2.00 12.52
N ILE A 59 -1.45 -1.69 12.60
CA ILE A 59 -2.12 -1.25 13.82
C ILE A 59 -2.99 -2.42 14.28
N GLY A 60 -2.56 -3.13 15.31
CA GLY A 60 -3.27 -4.32 15.81
C GLY A 60 -2.42 -5.17 16.73
N GLN A 61 -2.99 -6.27 17.22
CA GLN A 61 -2.42 -7.07 18.31
C GLN A 61 -1.52 -8.24 17.89
N ILE A 62 -1.32 -8.49 16.59
CA ILE A 62 -0.62 -9.68 16.11
C ILE A 62 0.80 -9.31 15.72
N ASP A 63 1.77 -10.02 16.27
CA ASP A 63 3.17 -9.93 15.83
C ASP A 63 3.32 -10.51 14.41
N LYS A 64 3.30 -9.63 13.43
CA LYS A 64 3.51 -9.93 12.01
C LYS A 64 4.89 -9.50 11.51
N LYS A 65 5.86 -9.38 12.42
CA LYS A 65 7.19 -8.88 12.09
C LYS A 65 7.78 -9.52 10.83
N TRP A 66 7.69 -10.82 10.70
CA TRP A 66 8.21 -11.53 9.52
C TRP A 66 7.52 -11.09 8.22
N CYS A 67 6.20 -10.92 8.23
CA CYS A 67 5.43 -10.43 7.08
C CYS A 67 5.81 -9.01 6.73
N ILE A 68 5.90 -8.15 7.73
CA ILE A 68 6.27 -6.75 7.57
C ILE A 68 7.69 -6.63 7.01
N ASP A 69 8.65 -7.36 7.57
CA ASP A 69 10.03 -7.38 7.08
C ASP A 69 10.10 -7.85 5.62
N TYR A 70 9.35 -8.89 5.24
CA TYR A 70 9.27 -9.38 3.86
C TYR A 70 8.68 -8.33 2.91
N LEU A 71 7.54 -7.72 3.27
CA LEU A 71 6.87 -6.72 2.44
C LEU A 71 7.67 -5.42 2.33
N GLN A 72 8.39 -5.06 3.38
CA GLN A 72 9.29 -3.91 3.34
C GLN A 72 10.44 -4.14 2.36
N LEU A 73 11.07 -5.32 2.40
CA LEU A 73 12.11 -5.70 1.44
C LEU A 73 11.57 -5.76 0.00
N TYR A 74 10.36 -6.27 -0.18
CA TYR A 74 9.69 -6.28 -1.49
C TYR A 74 9.48 -4.87 -2.03
N LYS A 75 9.00 -3.95 -1.19
CA LYS A 75 8.82 -2.53 -1.53
C LYS A 75 10.14 -1.88 -1.92
N GLU A 76 11.19 -2.09 -1.12
CA GLU A 76 12.54 -1.56 -1.40
C GLU A 76 13.10 -2.10 -2.70
N SER A 77 12.93 -3.39 -2.96
CA SER A 77 13.35 -4.02 -4.23
C SER A 77 12.65 -3.44 -5.44
N LYS A 78 11.36 -3.09 -5.31
CA LYS A 78 10.61 -2.39 -6.37
C LYS A 78 11.16 -0.99 -6.64
N LEU A 79 11.53 -0.25 -5.59
CA LEU A 79 12.08 1.09 -5.71
C LEU A 79 13.45 1.10 -6.38
N ASP A 80 14.28 0.10 -6.05
CA ASP A 80 15.64 -0.02 -6.58
C ASP A 80 15.69 -0.62 -8.01
N ASP A 81 14.54 -1.03 -8.57
CA ASP A 81 14.40 -1.73 -9.86
C ASP A 81 15.25 -3.02 -9.98
N ILE A 82 15.61 -3.61 -8.84
CA ILE A 82 16.40 -4.85 -8.72
C ILE A 82 15.56 -6.00 -8.18
N LEU A 83 14.26 -5.94 -8.43
CA LEU A 83 13.27 -6.86 -7.91
C LEU A 83 13.62 -8.34 -8.18
N GLY A 84 14.18 -8.63 -9.34
CA GLY A 84 14.51 -9.99 -9.74
C GLY A 84 15.61 -10.63 -8.89
N GLU A 85 16.72 -9.94 -8.68
CA GLU A 85 17.89 -10.46 -7.98
C GLU A 85 17.72 -10.47 -6.47
N GLN A 86 17.30 -9.35 -5.90
CA GLN A 86 17.09 -9.25 -4.44
C GLN A 86 15.93 -10.11 -3.97
N LEU A 87 14.85 -10.21 -4.75
CA LEU A 87 13.74 -11.08 -4.40
C LEU A 87 14.16 -12.55 -4.38
N LEU A 88 14.99 -12.98 -5.32
CA LEU A 88 15.56 -14.34 -5.34
C LEU A 88 16.48 -14.59 -4.14
N GLU A 89 17.28 -13.60 -3.72
CA GLU A 89 18.11 -13.69 -2.53
C GLU A 89 17.27 -13.81 -1.26
N ILE A 90 16.23 -12.97 -1.14
CA ILE A 90 15.28 -13.01 -0.04
C ILE A 90 14.56 -14.37 -0.01
N LEU A 91 14.01 -14.81 -1.14
CA LEU A 91 13.35 -16.11 -1.25
C LEU A 91 14.31 -17.26 -0.93
N SER A 92 15.56 -17.19 -1.38
CA SER A 92 16.59 -18.17 -1.04
C SER A 92 16.89 -18.21 0.47
N LYS A 93 16.97 -17.06 1.10
CA LYS A 93 17.17 -16.92 2.55
C LYS A 93 16.01 -17.49 3.34
N TYR A 94 14.79 -17.26 2.89
CA TYR A 94 13.58 -17.78 3.53
C TYR A 94 13.29 -19.23 3.15
N ASN A 95 13.62 -19.67 1.93
CA ASN A 95 13.45 -21.07 1.49
C ASN A 95 14.34 -22.05 2.25
N LYS A 96 15.46 -21.63 2.81
CA LYS A 96 16.24 -22.43 3.74
C LYS A 96 15.44 -22.85 4.98
N ASN A 97 14.34 -22.16 5.25
CA ASN A 97 13.39 -22.42 6.33
C ASN A 97 11.96 -22.55 5.82
N ALA A 98 11.74 -23.30 4.75
CA ALA A 98 10.42 -23.46 4.12
C ALA A 98 9.32 -23.87 5.12
N GLU A 99 9.66 -24.72 6.10
CA GLU A 99 8.74 -25.11 7.18
C GLU A 99 8.31 -23.91 8.03
N SER A 100 9.23 -22.98 8.30
CA SER A 100 8.94 -21.76 9.04
C SER A 100 8.06 -20.80 8.23
N PHE A 101 8.24 -20.74 6.91
CA PHE A 101 7.37 -19.97 6.02
C PHE A 101 5.94 -20.48 6.07
N TYR A 102 5.73 -21.79 5.90
CA TYR A 102 4.39 -22.36 5.92
C TYR A 102 3.71 -22.22 7.28
N LYS A 103 4.43 -22.44 8.37
CA LYS A 103 3.91 -22.21 9.72
C LYS A 103 3.46 -20.77 9.90
N TRP A 104 4.28 -19.82 9.48
CA TRP A 104 3.94 -18.42 9.51
C TRP A 104 2.75 -18.09 8.61
N TYR A 105 2.76 -18.52 7.34
CA TYR A 105 1.69 -18.25 6.38
C TYR A 105 0.33 -18.74 6.89
N TYR A 106 0.29 -19.94 7.45
CA TYR A 106 -0.94 -20.51 8.01
C TYR A 106 -1.32 -19.94 9.38
N SER A 107 -0.44 -19.22 10.05
CA SER A 107 -0.75 -18.51 11.30
C SER A 107 -1.43 -17.15 11.05
N ILE A 108 -1.38 -16.64 9.82
CA ILE A 108 -2.06 -15.40 9.44
C ILE A 108 -3.54 -15.70 9.17
N ASP A 109 -4.42 -14.90 9.71
CA ASP A 109 -5.86 -15.02 9.47
C ASP A 109 -6.19 -14.95 7.98
N ASN A 110 -7.13 -15.77 7.55
CA ASN A 110 -7.69 -15.67 6.20
C ASN A 110 -8.50 -14.39 6.07
N ILE A 111 -8.52 -13.80 4.89
CA ILE A 111 -9.29 -12.58 4.61
C ILE A 111 -10.78 -12.76 4.94
N HIS A 112 -11.35 -13.93 4.69
CA HIS A 112 -12.76 -14.21 5.00
C HIS A 112 -13.01 -14.22 6.50
N ASP A 113 -12.11 -14.80 7.29
CA ASP A 113 -12.24 -14.82 8.76
C ASP A 113 -12.13 -13.42 9.33
N THR A 114 -11.20 -12.63 8.79
CA THR A 114 -11.01 -11.22 9.16
C THR A 114 -12.23 -10.37 8.80
N LEU A 115 -12.75 -10.51 7.59
CA LEU A 115 -13.95 -9.78 7.16
C LEU A 115 -15.19 -10.22 7.95
N ASN A 116 -15.34 -11.50 8.26
CA ASN A 116 -16.41 -11.97 9.13
C ASN A 116 -16.36 -11.31 10.50
N LYS A 117 -15.17 -11.22 11.08
CA LYS A 117 -14.97 -10.56 12.38
C LYS A 117 -15.40 -9.09 12.37
N TYR A 118 -15.04 -8.35 11.33
CA TYR A 118 -15.29 -6.90 11.24
C TYR A 118 -16.63 -6.55 10.57
N CYS A 119 -17.13 -7.36 9.66
CA CYS A 119 -18.32 -7.02 8.89
C CYS A 119 -19.61 -7.67 9.41
N ASN A 120 -19.50 -8.85 10.03
CA ASN A 120 -20.67 -9.63 10.49
C ASN A 120 -20.77 -9.71 12.02
N GLY A 121 -19.87 -9.07 12.76
CA GLY A 121 -19.97 -8.93 14.22
C GLY A 121 -21.19 -8.08 14.61
N ALA A 122 -21.89 -8.45 15.68
CA ALA A 122 -23.15 -7.83 16.09
C ALA A 122 -23.05 -6.32 16.38
N ASP A 123 -21.86 -5.83 16.75
CA ASP A 123 -21.67 -4.47 17.27
C ASP A 123 -20.95 -3.51 16.29
N SER A 124 -20.54 -3.96 15.11
CA SER A 124 -19.74 -3.13 14.22
C SER A 124 -19.86 -3.45 12.74
N ARG A 125 -21.07 -3.33 12.18
CA ARG A 125 -21.21 -3.42 10.71
C ARG A 125 -20.67 -2.14 10.08
N PRO A 126 -19.68 -2.22 9.16
CA PRO A 126 -19.25 -1.05 8.42
C PRO A 126 -20.38 -0.57 7.50
N ASP A 127 -20.54 0.75 7.41
CA ASP A 127 -21.49 1.35 6.48
C ASP A 127 -21.05 1.17 5.03
N ILE A 128 -19.74 1.25 4.78
CA ILE A 128 -19.14 1.17 3.46
C ILE A 128 -17.93 0.25 3.52
N ILE A 129 -17.81 -0.62 2.52
CA ILE A 129 -16.63 -1.46 2.28
C ILE A 129 -16.09 -1.11 0.90
N TYR A 130 -14.83 -0.70 0.83
CA TYR A 130 -14.11 -0.52 -0.42
C TYR A 130 -13.27 -1.75 -0.71
N TRP A 131 -13.53 -2.38 -1.84
CA TRP A 131 -12.69 -3.47 -2.35
C TRP A 131 -11.84 -2.94 -3.50
N ILE A 132 -10.52 -2.86 -3.29
CA ILE A 132 -9.59 -2.36 -4.29
C ILE A 132 -8.70 -3.52 -4.72
N ASP A 133 -8.95 -4.04 -5.91
CA ASP A 133 -8.17 -5.11 -6.51
C ASP A 133 -6.82 -4.60 -7.01
N GLY A 134 -5.78 -5.41 -6.91
CA GLY A 134 -4.44 -5.07 -7.36
C GLY A 134 -3.67 -4.04 -6.52
N LEU A 135 -4.24 -3.57 -5.41
CA LEU A 135 -3.57 -2.67 -4.49
C LEU A 135 -2.64 -3.47 -3.56
N GLY A 136 -1.34 -3.33 -3.77
CA GLY A 136 -0.35 -4.05 -2.95
C GLY A 136 -0.21 -3.50 -1.53
N ALA A 137 0.30 -4.33 -0.62
CA ALA A 137 0.51 -3.95 0.79
C ALA A 137 1.53 -2.80 0.96
N GLU A 138 2.36 -2.54 -0.04
CA GLU A 138 3.29 -1.42 -0.08
C GLU A 138 2.61 -0.04 -0.02
N PHE A 139 1.32 0.03 -0.39
CA PHE A 139 0.52 1.25 -0.32
C PHE A 139 -0.11 1.50 1.05
N LEU A 140 0.02 0.57 2.00
CA LEU A 140 -0.59 0.68 3.32
C LEU A 140 -0.26 1.99 4.06
N PRO A 141 1.01 2.46 4.10
CA PRO A 141 1.35 3.73 4.74
C PRO A 141 0.68 4.94 4.06
N LEU A 142 0.58 4.93 2.74
CA LEU A 142 -0.12 5.98 1.99
C LEU A 142 -1.60 6.01 2.33
N ILE A 143 -2.27 4.86 2.33
CA ILE A 143 -3.71 4.76 2.62
C ILE A 143 -4.00 5.25 4.04
N ASN A 144 -3.23 4.80 5.03
CA ASN A 144 -3.39 5.23 6.40
C ASN A 144 -3.25 6.76 6.52
N THR A 145 -2.22 7.33 5.90
CA THR A 145 -2.01 8.78 5.89
C THR A 145 -3.16 9.54 5.22
N LEU A 146 -3.68 9.05 4.10
CA LEU A 146 -4.79 9.68 3.39
C LEU A 146 -6.10 9.64 4.22
N VAL A 147 -6.35 8.56 4.91
CA VAL A 147 -7.51 8.42 5.81
C VAL A 147 -7.41 9.43 6.96
N GLU A 148 -6.27 9.45 7.66
CA GLU A 148 -6.05 10.31 8.83
C GLU A 148 -5.97 11.81 8.48
N SER A 149 -5.42 12.14 7.30
CA SER A 149 -5.33 13.53 6.83
C SER A 149 -6.63 14.03 6.19
N SER A 150 -7.66 13.20 6.12
CA SER A 150 -8.92 13.58 5.51
C SER A 150 -9.60 14.72 6.29
N LYS A 151 -10.21 15.64 5.57
CA LYS A 151 -11.00 16.74 6.17
C LYS A 151 -12.22 16.27 6.98
N TYR A 152 -12.54 15.00 6.92
CA TYR A 152 -13.70 14.40 7.60
C TYR A 152 -13.35 13.86 8.98
N GLY A 153 -12.09 13.92 9.41
CA GLY A 153 -11.64 13.49 10.73
C GLY A 153 -11.72 11.97 10.93
N TYR A 154 -11.47 11.20 9.88
CA TYR A 154 -11.39 9.75 10.01
C TYR A 154 -10.14 9.33 10.78
N GLU A 155 -10.27 8.22 11.50
CA GLU A 155 -9.18 7.58 12.23
C GLU A 155 -9.00 6.15 11.73
N VAL A 156 -7.75 5.71 11.62
CA VAL A 156 -7.42 4.32 11.30
C VAL A 156 -7.43 3.50 12.59
N VAL A 157 -8.53 2.79 12.83
CA VAL A 157 -8.68 1.95 14.03
C VAL A 157 -7.89 0.65 13.91
N VAL A 158 -7.89 0.06 12.72
CA VAL A 158 -7.16 -1.18 12.43
C VAL A 158 -6.54 -1.08 11.04
N SER A 159 -5.29 -1.47 10.95
CA SER A 159 -4.55 -1.61 9.70
C SER A 159 -3.77 -2.91 9.76
N ASP A 160 -4.15 -3.91 8.99
CA ASP A 160 -3.63 -5.26 9.12
C ASP A 160 -3.41 -5.95 7.77
N ILE A 161 -2.69 -7.06 7.80
CA ILE A 161 -2.36 -7.89 6.64
C ILE A 161 -2.95 -9.27 6.87
N THR A 162 -3.70 -9.75 5.89
CA THR A 162 -4.33 -11.07 5.90
C THR A 162 -3.85 -11.88 4.71
N ARG A 163 -4.01 -13.20 4.77
CA ARG A 163 -3.77 -14.06 3.62
C ARG A 163 -5.04 -14.25 2.81
N THR A 164 -4.88 -14.40 1.51
CA THR A 164 -5.96 -14.79 0.59
C THR A 164 -6.04 -16.32 0.47
N ASN A 165 -7.14 -16.82 -0.11
CA ASN A 165 -7.20 -18.20 -0.58
C ASN A 165 -6.30 -18.40 -1.80
N ILE A 166 -5.83 -19.60 -2.00
CA ILE A 166 -5.03 -19.98 -3.17
C ILE A 166 -5.91 -20.81 -4.12
N PRO A 167 -6.00 -20.46 -5.40
CA PRO A 167 -5.35 -19.33 -6.08
C PRO A 167 -5.90 -17.96 -5.67
N SER A 168 -5.04 -16.96 -5.65
CA SER A 168 -5.32 -15.60 -5.16
C SER A 168 -6.07 -14.75 -6.20
N ASN A 169 -7.07 -15.30 -6.87
CA ASN A 169 -7.89 -14.52 -7.77
C ASN A 169 -9.10 -13.92 -7.04
N THR A 170 -9.59 -12.78 -7.53
CA THR A 170 -10.70 -12.04 -6.94
C THR A 170 -11.95 -12.89 -6.78
N HIS A 171 -12.27 -13.69 -7.78
CA HIS A 171 -13.49 -14.52 -7.77
C HIS A 171 -13.55 -15.54 -6.62
N LEU A 172 -12.41 -16.10 -6.21
CA LEU A 172 -12.33 -17.03 -5.07
C LEU A 172 -12.17 -16.32 -3.72
N ASN A 173 -11.91 -15.03 -3.74
CA ASN A 173 -11.68 -14.20 -2.55
C ASN A 173 -12.75 -13.13 -2.36
N GLU A 174 -13.75 -13.06 -3.23
CA GLU A 174 -14.92 -12.21 -3.04
C GLU A 174 -15.59 -12.56 -1.71
N PHE A 175 -15.92 -11.54 -0.95
CA PHE A 175 -16.64 -11.67 0.30
C PHE A 175 -18.04 -11.09 0.13
N PRO A 176 -19.08 -11.92 0.10
CA PRO A 176 -20.43 -11.43 0.06
C PRO A 176 -20.79 -10.81 1.43
N VAL A 177 -21.14 -9.55 1.45
CA VAL A 177 -21.65 -8.87 2.64
C VAL A 177 -23.16 -8.78 2.53
N ASP A 178 -23.86 -9.50 3.38
CA ASP A 178 -25.31 -9.52 3.39
C ASP A 178 -25.93 -8.12 3.50
N GLY A 179 -26.84 -7.79 2.61
CA GLY A 179 -27.57 -6.53 2.60
C GLY A 179 -26.76 -5.33 2.10
N LYS A 180 -25.58 -5.54 1.49
CA LYS A 180 -24.79 -4.48 0.85
C LYS A 180 -24.90 -4.56 -0.67
N THR A 181 -24.99 -3.41 -1.30
CA THR A 181 -24.91 -3.30 -2.77
C THR A 181 -23.44 -3.20 -3.17
N ILE A 182 -23.00 -4.10 -4.03
CA ILE A 182 -21.65 -4.03 -4.61
C ILE A 182 -21.71 -3.07 -5.80
N VAL A 183 -20.99 -1.96 -5.72
CA VAL A 183 -20.86 -0.99 -6.80
C VAL A 183 -19.48 -1.13 -7.41
N LYS A 184 -19.42 -1.45 -8.70
CA LYS A 184 -18.16 -1.55 -9.41
C LYS A 184 -17.57 -0.17 -9.70
N LEU A 185 -16.26 -0.03 -9.77
CA LEU A 185 -15.57 1.25 -9.98
C LEU A 185 -16.11 2.01 -11.22
N GLY A 186 -16.36 1.30 -12.33
CA GLY A 186 -16.95 1.91 -13.53
C GLY A 186 -18.39 2.42 -13.37
N GLU A 187 -19.11 1.96 -12.36
CA GLU A 187 -20.45 2.48 -12.01
C GLU A 187 -20.33 3.71 -11.12
N LEU A 188 -19.34 3.75 -10.21
CA LEU A 188 -19.01 4.94 -9.44
C LEU A 188 -18.60 6.11 -10.33
N ASP A 189 -17.84 5.84 -11.38
CA ASP A 189 -17.41 6.84 -12.36
C ASP A 189 -18.61 7.44 -13.11
N LYS A 190 -19.58 6.63 -13.49
CA LYS A 190 -20.85 7.10 -14.08
C LYS A 190 -21.63 7.98 -13.10
N ILE A 191 -21.80 7.54 -11.84
CA ILE A 191 -22.49 8.29 -10.82
C ILE A 191 -21.81 9.64 -10.55
N ALA A 192 -20.47 9.66 -10.50
CA ALA A 192 -19.70 10.87 -10.33
C ALA A 192 -19.86 11.84 -11.50
N HIS A 193 -19.86 11.34 -12.74
CA HIS A 193 -20.10 12.15 -13.93
C HIS A 193 -21.55 12.68 -13.99
N GLU A 194 -22.54 11.86 -13.72
CA GLU A 194 -23.94 12.27 -13.71
C GLU A 194 -24.22 13.35 -12.64
N SER A 195 -23.60 13.25 -11.46
CA SER A 195 -23.74 14.27 -10.41
C SER A 195 -23.09 15.62 -10.74
N HIS A 196 -22.10 15.64 -11.63
CA HIS A 196 -21.45 16.86 -12.09
C HIS A 196 -22.27 17.64 -13.14
N TYR A 197 -23.13 16.95 -13.89
CA TYR A 197 -23.99 17.57 -14.92
C TYR A 197 -25.35 18.03 -14.39
N GLN A 198 -25.69 17.75 -13.14
CA GLN A 198 -26.95 18.17 -12.50
C GLN A 198 -26.82 19.43 -11.62
N ARG A 199 -25.72 20.18 -11.75
CA ARG A 199 -25.53 21.46 -11.02
C ARG A 199 -25.56 22.65 -12.01
#